data_30318da45bc60e375aa20322b94b30a1
#
_entry.id   30318da45bc60e375aa20322b94b30a1
#
_cell.length_a   1.000
_cell.length_b   1.000
_cell.length_c   1.000
_cell.angle_alpha   90.00
_cell.angle_beta   90.00
_cell.angle_gamma   90.00
#
_symmetry.space_group_name_H-M   'P 1'
#
loop_
_entity.id
_entity.type
_entity.pdbx_description
1 polymer ?
#
loop_
_entity_poly.entity_id
_entity_poly.type
_entity_poly.pdbx_seq_one_letter_code
_entity_poly.pdbx_strand_id
1 'polypeptide(L)'
;MSKNVLVIGTGTIGEPLIGLLAEHRESLGLDKVIFFKRTPLSDERGKVEALLRKGAAIVSTSDALSDFTKLGFSNVYDVEKAYEEADVIIDCTPSGNDNWDTIYSSLNKNKRYMAQGSEHGFGSFFAWGINNEVLENGNNKYLIASCNTHNIASIVKAFALNQDRELTEGRFVCLRRANDVSQNDSFSPSPTITKHTDQDFGTHHARDVHELFKQEGLDLNLFSSAIKLPTQYMHTLWFNLNFNDKIEIKDIMQNLKDNEFLMTTEKMSSNKVFSFGRDHGYHGRLLSHGVVAEHSLHVKDNALTGYCFTPQDGNALLSSVAATVQYYYRDDWKDKMDVFNRYIFKNI
;
A
#
# COMPACT_ATOMS: atom_id res chain seq x y z
N MET A 1 27.26 -6.53 4.43
CA MET A 1 26.04 -7.33 4.71
C MET A 1 25.33 -7.56 3.40
N SER A 2 24.82 -8.75 3.14
CA SER A 2 23.95 -9.01 2.00
C SER A 2 22.64 -8.22 2.18
N LYS A 3 22.06 -7.79 1.06
CA LYS A 3 20.81 -7.01 1.07
C LYS A 3 19.72 -7.85 0.39
N ASN A 4 19.24 -8.84 1.14
CA ASN A 4 18.29 -9.84 0.64
C ASN A 4 16.89 -9.57 1.17
N VAL A 5 15.91 -9.55 0.28
CA VAL A 5 14.50 -9.38 0.60
C VAL A 5 13.73 -10.64 0.29
N LEU A 6 12.93 -11.11 1.24
CA LEU A 6 11.99 -12.23 1.07
C LEU A 6 10.56 -11.71 1.12
N VAL A 7 9.78 -11.98 0.09
CA VAL A 7 8.35 -11.68 0.03
C VAL A 7 7.55 -12.97 0.15
N ILE A 8 6.66 -13.03 1.12
CA ILE A 8 5.77 -14.17 1.37
C ILE A 8 4.41 -13.91 0.73
N GLY A 9 4.01 -14.81 -0.16
CA GLY A 9 2.74 -14.71 -0.89
C GLY A 9 2.86 -14.00 -2.24
N THR A 10 2.10 -14.50 -3.21
CA THR A 10 2.06 -14.02 -4.61
C THR A 10 0.64 -13.58 -5.01
N GLY A 11 -0.11 -13.01 -4.06
CA GLY A 11 -1.44 -12.44 -4.27
C GLY A 11 -1.39 -11.01 -4.81
N THR A 12 -2.50 -10.28 -4.64
CA THR A 12 -2.73 -8.93 -5.18
C THR A 12 -1.62 -7.93 -4.86
N ILE A 13 -1.04 -7.98 -3.65
CA ILE A 13 0.07 -7.10 -3.24
C ILE A 13 1.43 -7.76 -3.51
N GLY A 14 1.56 -9.07 -3.18
CA GLY A 14 2.87 -9.75 -3.23
C GLY A 14 3.43 -9.85 -4.65
N GLU A 15 2.63 -10.25 -5.63
CA GLU A 15 3.09 -10.38 -7.02
C GLU A 15 3.67 -9.05 -7.57
N PRO A 16 2.93 -7.93 -7.56
CA PRO A 16 3.47 -6.66 -8.05
C PRO A 16 4.64 -6.13 -7.21
N LEU A 17 4.66 -6.38 -5.90
CA LEU A 17 5.79 -5.99 -5.03
C LEU A 17 7.06 -6.75 -5.39
N ILE A 18 6.98 -8.08 -5.56
CA ILE A 18 8.11 -8.90 -6.02
C ILE A 18 8.63 -8.38 -7.36
N GLY A 19 7.70 -8.13 -8.29
CA GLY A 19 8.04 -7.58 -9.61
C GLY A 19 8.73 -6.23 -9.54
N LEU A 20 8.25 -5.32 -8.71
CA LEU A 20 8.80 -3.97 -8.52
C LEU A 20 10.22 -4.04 -7.91
N LEU A 21 10.39 -4.81 -6.85
CA LEU A 21 11.69 -4.99 -6.19
C LEU A 21 12.71 -5.67 -7.13
N ALA A 22 12.30 -6.70 -7.85
CA ALA A 22 13.20 -7.47 -8.73
C ALA A 22 13.63 -6.64 -9.96
N GLU A 23 12.71 -5.93 -10.61
CA GLU A 23 12.98 -5.11 -11.79
C GLU A 23 13.89 -3.91 -11.46
N HIS A 24 13.75 -3.35 -10.26
CA HIS A 24 14.57 -2.22 -9.79
C HIS A 24 15.68 -2.63 -8.82
N ARG A 25 15.97 -3.93 -8.71
CA ARG A 25 16.92 -4.49 -7.75
C ARG A 25 18.27 -3.76 -7.72
N GLU A 26 18.86 -3.52 -8.88
CA GLU A 26 20.17 -2.86 -8.99
C GLU A 26 20.12 -1.38 -8.55
N SER A 27 19.11 -0.63 -9.00
CA SER A 27 18.92 0.77 -8.61
C SER A 27 18.62 0.92 -7.12
N LEU A 28 17.89 -0.01 -6.54
CA LEU A 28 17.62 -0.10 -5.10
C LEU A 28 18.84 -0.64 -4.32
N GLY A 29 19.87 -1.15 -5.03
CA GLY A 29 21.06 -1.72 -4.44
C GLY A 29 20.80 -2.97 -3.61
N LEU A 30 19.84 -3.78 -4.01
CA LEU A 30 19.52 -5.08 -3.40
C LEU A 30 20.33 -6.20 -4.06
N ASP A 31 20.77 -7.17 -3.26
CA ASP A 31 21.51 -8.33 -3.78
C ASP A 31 20.57 -9.40 -4.33
N LYS A 32 19.51 -9.73 -3.57
CA LYS A 32 18.51 -10.72 -3.97
C LYS A 32 17.10 -10.27 -3.63
N VAL A 33 16.17 -10.60 -4.52
CA VAL A 33 14.72 -10.55 -4.26
C VAL A 33 14.22 -11.99 -4.36
N ILE A 34 13.71 -12.50 -3.25
CA ILE A 34 13.28 -13.89 -3.09
C ILE A 34 11.77 -13.86 -2.84
N PHE A 35 11.03 -14.80 -3.39
CA PHE A 35 9.62 -14.93 -3.08
C PHE A 35 9.23 -16.36 -2.73
N PHE A 36 8.37 -16.47 -1.73
CA PHE A 36 7.80 -17.74 -1.32
C PHE A 36 6.49 -17.99 -2.02
N LYS A 37 6.39 -19.15 -2.66
CA LYS A 37 5.15 -19.69 -3.21
C LYS A 37 4.92 -21.08 -2.68
N ARG A 38 3.82 -21.25 -1.92
CA ARG A 38 3.49 -22.51 -1.26
C ARG A 38 3.01 -23.59 -2.22
N THR A 39 2.09 -23.21 -3.12
CA THR A 39 1.37 -24.18 -3.95
C THR A 39 1.83 -24.13 -5.40
N PRO A 40 2.29 -25.25 -5.98
CA PRO A 40 2.67 -25.34 -7.38
C PRO A 40 1.42 -25.53 -8.26
N LEU A 41 0.77 -24.42 -8.66
CA LEU A 41 -0.39 -24.42 -9.53
C LEU A 41 0.01 -24.22 -10.99
N SER A 42 -0.52 -25.06 -11.89
CA SER A 42 -0.23 -25.01 -13.33
C SER A 42 -0.77 -23.75 -14.00
N ASP A 43 -1.91 -23.23 -13.56
CA ASP A 43 -2.53 -22.00 -14.03
C ASP A 43 -1.79 -20.73 -13.60
N GLU A 44 -0.96 -20.82 -12.56
CA GLU A 44 -0.09 -19.73 -12.10
C GLU A 44 1.35 -19.82 -12.63
N ARG A 45 1.66 -20.79 -13.49
CA ARG A 45 2.99 -20.96 -14.07
C ARG A 45 3.49 -19.69 -14.75
N GLY A 46 2.67 -19.06 -15.57
CA GLY A 46 3.01 -17.80 -16.27
C GLY A 46 3.39 -16.65 -15.32
N LYS A 47 2.72 -16.55 -14.18
CA LYS A 47 3.04 -15.61 -13.10
C LYS A 47 4.45 -15.85 -12.56
N VAL A 48 4.75 -17.09 -12.19
CA VAL A 48 6.07 -17.46 -11.67
C VAL A 48 7.18 -17.18 -12.71
N GLU A 49 6.98 -17.59 -13.96
CA GLU A 49 7.93 -17.31 -15.04
C GLU A 49 8.17 -15.80 -15.23
N ALA A 50 7.13 -14.99 -15.16
CA ALA A 50 7.25 -13.53 -15.28
C ALA A 50 8.11 -12.92 -14.15
N LEU A 51 7.93 -13.38 -12.92
CA LEU A 51 8.73 -12.93 -11.77
C LEU A 51 10.20 -13.39 -11.88
N LEU A 52 10.43 -14.61 -12.31
CA LEU A 52 11.80 -15.13 -12.55
C LEU A 52 12.53 -14.34 -13.65
N ARG A 53 11.82 -13.98 -14.73
CA ARG A 53 12.40 -13.15 -15.82
C ARG A 53 12.79 -11.75 -15.35
N LYS A 54 12.16 -11.22 -14.32
CA LYS A 54 12.52 -9.95 -13.67
C LYS A 54 13.72 -10.09 -12.72
N GLY A 55 14.20 -11.30 -12.50
CA GLY A 55 15.37 -11.58 -11.66
C GLY A 55 15.04 -11.95 -10.21
N ALA A 56 13.77 -12.21 -9.88
CA ALA A 56 13.41 -12.77 -8.58
C ALA A 56 13.78 -14.26 -8.48
N ALA A 57 14.06 -14.74 -7.28
CA ALA A 57 14.30 -16.15 -6.98
C ALA A 57 13.11 -16.77 -6.26
N ILE A 58 12.71 -17.98 -6.64
CA ILE A 58 11.58 -18.68 -6.04
C ILE A 58 12.04 -19.65 -4.94
N VAL A 59 11.28 -19.67 -3.84
CA VAL A 59 11.42 -20.66 -2.77
C VAL A 59 10.07 -21.29 -2.44
N SER A 60 10.12 -22.51 -1.91
CA SER A 60 8.92 -23.22 -1.45
C SER A 60 9.25 -24.09 -0.25
N THR A 61 8.24 -24.80 0.27
CA THR A 61 8.44 -25.81 1.30
C THR A 61 9.11 -27.06 0.71
N SER A 62 9.88 -27.79 1.49
CA SER A 62 10.64 -28.97 1.08
C SER A 62 9.77 -30.03 0.37
N ASP A 63 8.54 -30.22 0.85
CA ASP A 63 7.57 -31.16 0.28
C ASP A 63 7.05 -30.75 -1.10
N ALA A 64 7.02 -29.45 -1.42
CA ALA A 64 6.53 -28.92 -2.70
C ALA A 64 7.60 -28.85 -3.81
N LEU A 65 8.89 -28.97 -3.48
CA LEU A 65 9.99 -28.78 -4.44
C LEU A 65 9.90 -29.71 -5.66
N SER A 66 9.52 -30.99 -5.44
CA SER A 66 9.38 -31.97 -6.53
C SER A 66 8.28 -31.58 -7.51
N ASP A 67 7.20 -30.98 -7.04
CA ASP A 67 6.07 -30.57 -7.88
C ASP A 67 6.38 -29.31 -8.67
N PHE A 68 7.13 -28.36 -8.11
CA PHE A 68 7.68 -27.25 -8.87
C PHE A 68 8.62 -27.72 -9.98
N THR A 69 9.46 -28.74 -9.71
CA THR A 69 10.31 -29.35 -10.74
C THR A 69 9.49 -29.96 -11.88
N LYS A 70 8.38 -30.64 -11.58
CA LYS A 70 7.45 -31.19 -12.60
C LYS A 70 6.81 -30.09 -13.46
N LEU A 71 6.59 -28.89 -12.88
CA LEU A 71 6.12 -27.71 -13.60
C LEU A 71 7.22 -27.03 -14.45
N GLY A 72 8.46 -27.52 -14.39
CA GLY A 72 9.60 -27.00 -15.16
C GLY A 72 10.45 -25.96 -14.42
N PHE A 73 10.30 -25.81 -13.11
CA PHE A 73 11.11 -24.90 -12.29
C PHE A 73 12.20 -25.67 -11.56
N SER A 74 13.42 -25.66 -12.09
CA SER A 74 14.57 -26.45 -11.57
C SER A 74 15.33 -25.79 -10.42
N ASN A 75 15.20 -24.48 -10.25
CA ASN A 75 15.99 -23.68 -9.30
C ASN A 75 15.16 -23.22 -8.09
N VAL A 76 14.20 -24.03 -7.68
CA VAL A 76 13.42 -23.79 -6.45
C VAL A 76 14.18 -24.39 -5.28
N TYR A 77 14.40 -23.60 -4.23
CA TYR A 77 15.06 -24.09 -3.02
C TYR A 77 14.17 -23.91 -1.79
N ASP A 78 14.60 -24.48 -0.68
CA ASP A 78 13.84 -24.52 0.54
C ASP A 78 13.68 -23.14 1.18
N VAL A 79 12.48 -22.82 1.67
CA VAL A 79 12.14 -21.55 2.31
C VAL A 79 12.89 -21.32 3.61
N GLU A 80 13.25 -22.37 4.35
CA GLU A 80 14.02 -22.24 5.60
C GLU A 80 15.37 -21.55 5.35
N LYS A 81 16.03 -21.90 4.25
CA LYS A 81 17.25 -21.23 3.84
C LYS A 81 17.01 -19.75 3.49
N ALA A 82 15.87 -19.43 2.89
CA ALA A 82 15.53 -18.04 2.58
C ALA A 82 15.23 -17.22 3.86
N TYR A 83 14.62 -17.83 4.88
CA TYR A 83 14.48 -17.19 6.18
C TYR A 83 15.82 -16.85 6.84
N GLU A 84 16.83 -17.68 6.66
CA GLU A 84 18.18 -17.38 7.17
C GLU A 84 18.86 -16.26 6.37
N GLU A 85 18.78 -16.30 5.03
CA GLU A 85 19.46 -15.38 4.12
C GLU A 85 18.86 -13.98 4.08
N ALA A 86 17.52 -13.84 4.27
CA ALA A 86 16.84 -12.56 4.13
C ALA A 86 17.08 -11.65 5.34
N ASP A 87 17.32 -10.37 5.09
CA ASP A 87 17.37 -9.32 6.12
C ASP A 87 16.03 -8.62 6.32
N VAL A 88 15.22 -8.59 5.26
CA VAL A 88 13.87 -8.02 5.25
C VAL A 88 12.89 -9.10 4.80
N ILE A 89 11.84 -9.31 5.59
CA ILE A 89 10.75 -10.25 5.30
C ILE A 89 9.45 -9.45 5.19
N ILE A 90 8.78 -9.57 4.05
CA ILE A 90 7.52 -8.87 3.76
C ILE A 90 6.42 -9.91 3.58
N ASP A 91 5.52 -9.99 4.53
CA ASP A 91 4.38 -10.89 4.47
C ASP A 91 3.18 -10.22 3.79
N CYS A 92 2.84 -10.72 2.61
CA CYS A 92 1.71 -10.28 1.80
C CYS A 92 0.53 -11.27 1.87
N THR A 93 0.49 -12.12 2.89
CA THR A 93 -0.60 -13.05 3.14
C THR A 93 -1.61 -12.48 4.15
N PRO A 94 -2.83 -13.01 4.25
CA PRO A 94 -3.77 -12.65 5.31
C PRO A 94 -3.49 -13.40 6.63
N SER A 95 -2.24 -13.77 6.89
CA SER A 95 -1.79 -14.57 8.04
C SER A 95 -0.49 -14.03 8.64
N GLY A 96 -0.22 -12.76 8.50
CA GLY A 96 1.01 -12.15 9.00
C GLY A 96 1.21 -12.34 10.50
N ASN A 97 0.17 -12.17 11.32
CA ASN A 97 0.21 -12.41 12.75
C ASN A 97 0.45 -13.88 13.10
N ASP A 98 -0.24 -14.81 12.44
CA ASP A 98 -0.03 -16.25 12.65
C ASP A 98 1.39 -16.67 12.26
N ASN A 99 1.90 -16.14 11.14
CA ASN A 99 3.26 -16.39 10.69
C ASN A 99 4.30 -15.76 11.63
N TRP A 100 3.98 -14.63 12.26
CA TRP A 100 4.83 -14.10 13.31
C TRP A 100 4.94 -15.06 14.48
N ASP A 101 3.84 -15.54 15.00
CA ASP A 101 3.79 -16.40 16.18
C ASP A 101 4.44 -17.77 15.93
N THR A 102 4.28 -18.32 14.74
CA THR A 102 4.73 -19.67 14.41
C THR A 102 6.13 -19.74 13.78
N ILE A 103 6.58 -18.68 13.09
CA ILE A 103 7.82 -18.69 12.31
C ILE A 103 8.74 -17.53 12.70
N TYR A 104 8.28 -16.27 12.47
CA TYR A 104 9.20 -15.13 12.46
C TYR A 104 9.72 -14.77 13.84
N SER A 105 8.96 -15.02 14.91
CA SER A 105 9.38 -14.75 16.29
C SER A 105 10.62 -15.55 16.73
N SER A 106 10.86 -16.69 16.09
CA SER A 106 12.03 -17.55 16.34
C SER A 106 13.28 -17.14 15.52
N LEU A 107 13.10 -16.30 14.51
CA LEU A 107 14.19 -15.83 13.64
C LEU A 107 15.00 -14.71 14.32
N ASN A 108 16.07 -14.30 13.65
CA ASN A 108 16.95 -13.23 14.14
C ASN A 108 16.19 -11.90 14.33
N LYS A 109 16.28 -11.33 15.52
CA LYS A 109 15.63 -10.08 15.91
C LYS A 109 16.14 -8.85 15.16
N ASN A 110 17.29 -8.94 14.50
CA ASN A 110 17.85 -7.82 13.74
C ASN A 110 17.25 -7.70 12.33
N LYS A 111 16.40 -8.63 11.90
CA LYS A 111 15.70 -8.54 10.61
C LYS A 111 14.54 -7.55 10.70
N ARG A 112 14.16 -6.96 9.55
CA ARG A 112 12.92 -6.19 9.44
C ARG A 112 11.79 -7.08 8.98
N TYR A 113 10.65 -6.95 9.62
CA TYR A 113 9.43 -7.69 9.31
C TYR A 113 8.31 -6.71 8.95
N MET A 114 7.62 -6.97 7.86
CA MET A 114 6.47 -6.19 7.42
C MET A 114 5.29 -7.11 7.13
N ALA A 115 4.10 -6.70 7.56
CA ALA A 115 2.83 -7.28 7.13
C ALA A 115 2.02 -6.25 6.34
N GLN A 116 1.01 -6.70 5.59
CA GLN A 116 0.20 -5.84 4.73
C GLN A 116 -1.24 -5.72 5.25
N GLY A 117 -1.82 -4.55 5.06
CA GLY A 117 -3.26 -4.34 5.13
C GLY A 117 -3.86 -4.45 6.52
N SER A 118 -4.62 -5.51 6.79
CA SER A 118 -5.48 -5.63 7.97
C SER A 118 -4.90 -6.45 9.13
N GLU A 119 -3.60 -6.72 9.13
CA GLU A 119 -2.91 -7.51 10.16
C GLU A 119 -2.68 -6.70 11.45
N HIS A 120 -3.76 -6.24 12.07
CA HIS A 120 -3.70 -5.43 13.28
C HIS A 120 -2.87 -6.08 14.37
N GLY A 121 -2.05 -5.26 15.07
CA GLY A 121 -1.18 -5.72 16.13
C GLY A 121 0.13 -6.33 15.64
N PHE A 122 0.34 -6.47 14.32
CA PHE A 122 1.61 -6.99 13.81
C PHE A 122 2.80 -6.10 14.18
N GLY A 123 2.65 -4.79 14.05
CA GLY A 123 3.72 -3.82 14.36
C GLY A 123 3.25 -2.39 14.24
N SER A 124 4.19 -1.44 14.23
CA SER A 124 3.87 -0.03 14.05
C SER A 124 3.30 0.24 12.66
N PHE A 125 2.22 0.99 12.57
CA PHE A 125 1.66 1.42 11.29
C PHE A 125 2.67 2.29 10.54
N PHE A 126 2.80 2.03 9.24
CA PHE A 126 3.67 2.80 8.36
C PHE A 126 2.99 3.13 7.03
N ALA A 127 3.10 4.39 6.63
CA ALA A 127 2.76 4.89 5.31
C ALA A 127 3.82 5.91 4.86
N TRP A 128 4.49 5.63 3.74
CA TRP A 128 5.54 6.49 3.22
C TRP A 128 5.03 7.90 2.96
N GLY A 129 5.81 8.90 3.40
CA GLY A 129 5.43 10.31 3.29
C GLY A 129 4.38 10.79 4.29
N ILE A 130 3.83 9.88 5.09
CA ILE A 130 2.89 10.23 6.17
C ILE A 130 3.63 10.27 7.50
N ASN A 131 4.23 9.17 7.93
CA ASN A 131 4.89 9.03 9.23
C ASN A 131 6.27 8.35 9.10
N ASN A 132 7.14 8.91 8.27
CA ASN A 132 8.46 8.33 7.97
C ASN A 132 9.32 8.10 9.22
N GLU A 133 9.15 8.95 10.23
CA GLU A 133 9.91 8.96 11.48
C GLU A 133 9.72 7.67 12.28
N VAL A 134 8.62 6.94 12.07
CA VAL A 134 8.39 5.64 12.72
C VAL A 134 9.45 4.60 12.35
N LEU A 135 10.07 4.72 11.17
CA LEU A 135 11.15 3.82 10.73
C LEU A 135 12.47 4.02 11.49
N GLU A 136 12.62 5.14 12.19
CA GLU A 136 13.83 5.53 12.94
C GLU A 136 13.75 5.12 14.42
N ASN A 137 12.56 4.72 14.90
CA ASN A 137 12.30 4.42 16.32
C ASN A 137 12.89 3.10 16.82
N GLY A 138 13.73 2.42 16.04
CA GLY A 138 14.40 1.18 16.43
C GLY A 138 13.49 -0.06 16.41
N ASN A 139 12.22 0.08 16.04
CA ASN A 139 11.33 -1.04 15.80
C ASN A 139 11.76 -1.79 14.53
N ASN A 140 11.48 -3.09 14.52
CA ASN A 140 11.75 -3.94 13.36
C ASN A 140 10.48 -4.58 12.77
N LYS A 141 9.32 -4.27 13.32
CA LYS A 141 7.99 -4.79 12.90
C LYS A 141 7.10 -3.64 12.45
N TYR A 142 6.62 -3.72 11.23
CA TYR A 142 5.75 -2.69 10.65
C TYR A 142 4.54 -3.30 9.98
N LEU A 143 3.41 -2.63 10.14
CA LEU A 143 2.20 -2.88 9.38
C LEU A 143 2.07 -1.81 8.30
N ILE A 144 2.21 -2.21 7.05
CA ILE A 144 2.01 -1.30 5.91
C ILE A 144 0.53 -0.97 5.80
N ALA A 145 0.21 0.30 5.83
CA ALA A 145 -1.17 0.77 5.79
C ALA A 145 -1.91 0.31 4.52
N SER A 146 -3.23 0.11 4.62
CA SER A 146 -4.05 -0.26 3.47
C SER A 146 -4.16 0.88 2.45
N CYS A 147 -4.58 0.56 1.21
CA CYS A 147 -4.70 1.56 0.14
C CYS A 147 -5.64 2.73 0.50
N ASN A 148 -6.77 2.45 1.15
CA ASN A 148 -7.69 3.52 1.59
C ASN A 148 -7.13 4.30 2.77
N THR A 149 -6.41 3.66 3.68
CA THR A 149 -5.73 4.33 4.80
C THR A 149 -4.68 5.32 4.28
N HIS A 150 -3.86 4.93 3.31
CA HIS A 150 -2.92 5.85 2.63
C HIS A 150 -3.64 7.04 2.01
N ASN A 151 -4.73 6.80 1.27
CA ASN A 151 -5.46 7.85 0.60
C ASN A 151 -6.07 8.85 1.59
N ILE A 152 -6.77 8.37 2.63
CA ILE A 152 -7.35 9.23 3.67
C ILE A 152 -6.26 10.01 4.40
N ALA A 153 -5.18 9.35 4.82
CA ALA A 153 -4.07 9.99 5.51
C ALA A 153 -3.42 11.11 4.66
N SER A 154 -3.24 10.86 3.36
CA SER A 154 -2.67 11.87 2.45
C SER A 154 -3.61 13.06 2.23
N ILE A 155 -4.91 12.84 2.16
CA ILE A 155 -5.92 13.91 2.10
C ILE A 155 -5.88 14.78 3.36
N VAL A 156 -5.86 14.15 4.53
CA VAL A 156 -5.74 14.86 5.82
C VAL A 156 -4.43 15.64 5.88
N LYS A 157 -3.31 15.01 5.55
CA LYS A 157 -2.00 15.66 5.57
C LYS A 157 -1.91 16.83 4.60
N ALA A 158 -2.39 16.66 3.35
CA ALA A 158 -2.31 17.69 2.32
C ALA A 158 -3.17 18.92 2.61
N PHE A 159 -4.38 18.72 3.12
CA PHE A 159 -5.35 19.83 3.27
C PHE A 159 -5.43 20.40 4.69
N ALA A 160 -4.98 19.67 5.69
CA ALA A 160 -4.97 20.12 7.07
C ALA A 160 -3.53 20.29 7.61
N LEU A 161 -2.84 19.19 7.87
CA LEU A 161 -1.61 19.19 8.67
C LEU A 161 -0.45 19.96 8.04
N ASN A 162 -0.21 19.81 6.73
CA ASN A 162 0.87 20.55 6.03
C ASN A 162 0.57 22.06 5.90
N GLN A 163 -0.62 22.49 6.28
CA GLN A 163 -1.06 23.89 6.18
C GLN A 163 -1.28 24.53 7.55
N ASP A 164 -0.90 23.86 8.63
CA ASP A 164 -1.13 24.28 10.01
C ASP A 164 -2.62 24.62 10.28
N ARG A 165 -3.54 23.93 9.56
CA ARG A 165 -4.97 24.09 9.74
C ARG A 165 -5.49 23.11 10.77
N GLU A 166 -6.21 23.61 11.74
CA GLU A 166 -6.87 22.76 12.73
C GLU A 166 -8.08 22.06 12.10
N LEU A 167 -7.96 20.74 11.95
CA LEU A 167 -9.04 19.86 11.50
C LEU A 167 -9.98 19.57 12.68
N THR A 168 -11.21 20.07 12.60
CA THR A 168 -12.22 19.81 13.64
C THR A 168 -12.91 18.46 13.45
N GLU A 169 -13.10 18.05 12.21
CA GLU A 169 -13.68 16.76 11.86
C GLU A 169 -13.31 16.34 10.43
N GLY A 170 -12.99 15.06 10.23
CA GLY A 170 -12.83 14.42 8.93
C GLY A 170 -13.82 13.26 8.73
N ARG A 171 -14.67 13.33 7.70
CA ARG A 171 -15.62 12.28 7.34
C ARG A 171 -15.35 11.71 5.98
N PHE A 172 -15.41 10.37 5.89
CA PHE A 172 -15.03 9.64 4.68
C PHE A 172 -16.05 8.54 4.34
N VAL A 173 -16.32 8.39 3.05
CA VAL A 173 -17.10 7.24 2.54
C VAL A 173 -16.28 6.51 1.50
N CYS A 174 -15.87 5.28 1.82
CA CYS A 174 -15.14 4.42 0.91
C CYS A 174 -16.12 3.64 0.02
N LEU A 175 -16.21 4.02 -1.25
CA LEU A 175 -16.95 3.29 -2.28
C LEU A 175 -16.02 2.22 -2.84
N ARG A 176 -16.15 1.00 -2.30
CA ARG A 176 -15.22 -0.10 -2.57
C ARG A 176 -15.64 -0.87 -3.82
N ARG A 177 -14.67 -1.24 -4.66
CA ARG A 177 -14.89 -2.23 -5.71
C ARG A 177 -15.28 -3.59 -5.14
N ALA A 178 -15.88 -4.45 -5.96
CA ALA A 178 -16.35 -5.77 -5.56
C ALA A 178 -15.21 -6.70 -5.16
N ASN A 179 -14.16 -6.77 -5.99
CA ASN A 179 -12.97 -7.60 -5.79
C ASN A 179 -11.72 -6.85 -6.22
N ASP A 180 -10.57 -7.37 -5.84
CA ASP A 180 -9.32 -7.03 -6.47
C ASP A 180 -9.29 -7.58 -7.92
N VAL A 181 -8.54 -6.93 -8.82
CA VAL A 181 -8.52 -7.31 -10.25
C VAL A 181 -8.07 -8.76 -10.45
N SER A 182 -7.24 -9.29 -9.55
CA SER A 182 -6.76 -10.67 -9.58
C SER A 182 -7.70 -11.69 -8.89
N GLN A 183 -8.86 -11.27 -8.38
CA GLN A 183 -9.79 -12.12 -7.63
C GLN A 183 -11.15 -12.21 -8.31
N ASN A 184 -11.81 -13.36 -8.21
CA ASN A 184 -13.14 -13.61 -8.72
C ASN A 184 -14.10 -14.25 -7.70
N ASP A 185 -13.70 -14.34 -6.44
CA ASP A 185 -14.38 -15.14 -5.42
C ASP A 185 -15.59 -14.45 -4.77
N SER A 186 -15.74 -13.16 -4.99
CA SER A 186 -16.74 -12.35 -4.31
C SER A 186 -17.56 -11.55 -5.29
N PHE A 187 -18.70 -12.09 -5.67
CA PHE A 187 -19.70 -11.39 -6.47
C PHE A 187 -20.56 -10.48 -5.58
N SER A 188 -20.73 -9.22 -5.99
CA SER A 188 -21.61 -8.26 -5.33
C SER A 188 -22.65 -7.77 -6.34
N PRO A 189 -23.86 -8.34 -6.37
CA PRO A 189 -24.88 -7.98 -7.37
C PRO A 189 -25.46 -6.58 -7.17
N SER A 190 -25.34 -6.03 -5.96
CA SER A 190 -25.87 -4.72 -5.59
C SER A 190 -24.95 -4.02 -4.58
N PRO A 191 -25.08 -2.70 -4.41
CA PRO A 191 -24.37 -1.98 -3.35
C PRO A 191 -24.64 -2.59 -1.97
N THR A 192 -23.60 -2.88 -1.21
CA THR A 192 -23.69 -3.46 0.13
C THR A 192 -22.99 -2.57 1.15
N ILE A 193 -23.73 -2.07 2.11
CA ILE A 193 -23.21 -1.20 3.17
C ILE A 193 -22.43 -2.03 4.16
N THR A 194 -21.22 -1.57 4.50
CA THR A 194 -20.40 -2.18 5.54
C THR A 194 -20.93 -1.79 6.93
N LYS A 195 -21.14 -2.79 7.78
CA LYS A 195 -21.55 -2.55 9.17
C LYS A 195 -20.47 -1.74 9.90
N HIS A 196 -20.88 -0.73 10.65
CA HIS A 196 -19.99 -0.03 11.58
C HIS A 196 -19.70 -0.97 12.75
N THR A 197 -18.44 -1.28 12.95
CA THR A 197 -17.95 -2.18 14.03
C THR A 197 -17.21 -1.42 15.11
N ASP A 198 -16.92 -0.15 14.86
CA ASP A 198 -16.24 0.75 15.77
C ASP A 198 -17.19 1.93 16.07
N GLN A 199 -17.38 2.24 17.35
CA GLN A 199 -18.32 3.28 17.76
C GLN A 199 -17.80 4.69 17.43
N ASP A 200 -16.49 4.89 17.56
CA ASP A 200 -15.87 6.21 17.38
C ASP A 200 -15.50 6.46 15.91
N PHE A 201 -15.00 5.43 15.22
CA PHE A 201 -14.45 5.56 13.86
C PHE A 201 -15.35 5.00 12.75
N GLY A 202 -16.42 4.27 13.08
CA GLY A 202 -17.33 3.62 12.13
C GLY A 202 -16.72 2.39 11.47
N THR A 203 -15.74 2.56 10.58
CA THR A 203 -14.98 1.45 9.97
C THR A 203 -13.48 1.56 10.27
N HIS A 204 -12.77 0.46 10.07
CA HIS A 204 -11.32 0.40 10.31
C HIS A 204 -10.52 1.47 9.54
N HIS A 205 -11.03 2.02 8.44
CA HIS A 205 -10.28 2.98 7.64
C HIS A 205 -9.94 4.26 8.41
N ALA A 206 -10.91 4.87 9.10
CA ALA A 206 -10.66 6.05 9.94
C ALA A 206 -9.84 5.70 11.18
N ARG A 207 -10.12 4.54 11.82
CA ARG A 207 -9.34 4.07 12.96
C ARG A 207 -7.86 3.89 12.61
N ASP A 208 -7.57 3.24 11.49
CA ASP A 208 -6.20 2.99 11.07
C ASP A 208 -5.45 4.29 10.73
N VAL A 209 -6.15 5.28 10.15
CA VAL A 209 -5.59 6.62 9.93
C VAL A 209 -5.34 7.34 11.25
N HIS A 210 -6.28 7.26 12.19
CA HIS A 210 -6.12 7.83 13.52
C HIS A 210 -4.91 7.21 14.24
N GLU A 211 -4.78 5.88 14.23
CA GLU A 211 -3.63 5.19 14.84
C GLU A 211 -2.31 5.60 14.17
N LEU A 212 -2.31 5.81 12.86
CA LEU A 212 -1.13 6.24 12.11
C LEU A 212 -0.66 7.63 12.57
N PHE A 213 -1.57 8.61 12.69
CA PHE A 213 -1.23 9.95 13.17
C PHE A 213 -1.02 10.03 14.68
N LYS A 214 -1.65 9.16 15.46
CA LYS A 214 -1.41 9.09 16.91
C LYS A 214 0.03 8.72 17.25
N GLN A 215 0.73 7.99 16.41
CA GLN A 215 2.16 7.73 16.55
C GLN A 215 3.00 9.02 16.45
N GLU A 216 2.47 10.06 15.79
CA GLU A 216 3.05 11.41 15.70
C GLU A 216 2.50 12.38 16.77
N GLY A 217 1.71 11.87 17.71
CA GLY A 217 1.12 12.67 18.80
C GLY A 217 -0.14 13.45 18.42
N LEU A 218 -0.75 13.15 17.27
CA LEU A 218 -1.97 13.82 16.79
C LEU A 218 -3.21 12.99 17.12
N ASP A 219 -4.19 13.63 17.76
CA ASP A 219 -5.49 13.03 18.10
C ASP A 219 -6.57 13.64 17.19
N LEU A 220 -6.86 12.98 16.08
CA LEU A 220 -7.73 13.49 15.02
C LEU A 220 -9.15 12.92 15.14
N ASN A 221 -10.15 13.78 15.05
CA ASN A 221 -11.56 13.40 14.99
C ASN A 221 -11.93 12.94 13.57
N LEU A 222 -11.85 11.64 13.33
CA LEU A 222 -12.09 11.02 12.02
C LEU A 222 -13.21 9.99 12.09
N PHE A 223 -14.03 9.92 11.04
CA PHE A 223 -15.06 8.91 10.90
C PHE A 223 -15.15 8.40 9.47
N SER A 224 -15.34 7.11 9.29
CA SER A 224 -15.50 6.51 7.97
C SER A 224 -16.67 5.53 7.89
N SER A 225 -17.29 5.52 6.72
CA SER A 225 -18.24 4.50 6.28
C SER A 225 -17.72 3.83 5.02
N ALA A 226 -18.26 2.66 4.68
CA ALA A 226 -17.90 1.99 3.46
C ALA A 226 -19.09 1.31 2.80
N ILE A 227 -19.09 1.29 1.48
CA ILE A 227 -20.07 0.61 0.65
C ILE A 227 -19.35 -0.19 -0.43
N LYS A 228 -19.64 -1.46 -0.56
CA LYS A 228 -19.14 -2.34 -1.62
C LYS A 228 -20.05 -2.21 -2.84
N LEU A 229 -19.46 -1.92 -3.99
CA LEU A 229 -20.17 -1.70 -5.25
C LEU A 229 -19.91 -2.84 -6.25
N PRO A 230 -20.81 -3.12 -7.20
CA PRO A 230 -20.62 -4.11 -8.27
C PRO A 230 -19.70 -3.54 -9.38
N THR A 231 -18.52 -3.03 -9.02
CA THR A 231 -17.52 -2.50 -9.95
C THR A 231 -16.17 -3.14 -9.67
N GLN A 232 -15.26 -3.13 -10.66
CA GLN A 232 -13.97 -3.79 -10.56
C GLN A 232 -12.77 -2.84 -10.67
N TYR A 233 -13.01 -1.59 -11.04
CA TYR A 233 -11.90 -0.65 -11.18
C TYR A 233 -11.42 -0.11 -9.83
N MET A 234 -11.11 1.15 -9.69
CA MET A 234 -10.53 1.71 -8.47
C MET A 234 -11.60 1.89 -7.39
N HIS A 235 -11.19 1.88 -6.12
CA HIS A 235 -12.04 2.44 -5.06
C HIS A 235 -12.22 3.93 -5.32
N THR A 236 -13.36 4.45 -4.89
CA THR A 236 -13.61 5.89 -4.86
C THR A 236 -13.82 6.31 -3.40
N LEU A 237 -13.19 7.38 -3.00
CA LEU A 237 -13.32 7.98 -1.68
C LEU A 237 -14.06 9.30 -1.80
N TRP A 238 -15.19 9.46 -1.12
CA TRP A 238 -15.77 10.75 -0.82
C TRP A 238 -15.21 11.24 0.50
N PHE A 239 -14.88 12.51 0.60
CA PHE A 239 -14.40 13.11 1.84
C PHE A 239 -15.06 14.44 2.12
N ASN A 240 -15.19 14.77 3.42
CA ASN A 240 -15.54 16.07 3.95
C ASN A 240 -14.58 16.37 5.11
N LEU A 241 -13.91 17.51 5.03
CA LEU A 241 -13.02 18.03 6.06
C LEU A 241 -13.58 19.35 6.57
N ASN A 242 -13.78 19.45 7.87
CA ASN A 242 -14.19 20.68 8.55
C ASN A 242 -13.01 21.28 9.32
N PHE A 243 -12.79 22.56 9.19
CA PHE A 243 -11.68 23.30 9.80
C PHE A 243 -12.21 24.36 10.79
N ASN A 244 -11.37 24.86 11.68
CA ASN A 244 -11.74 25.99 12.53
C ASN A 244 -11.92 27.28 11.72
N ASP A 245 -11.04 27.51 10.75
CA ASP A 245 -11.01 28.73 9.96
C ASP A 245 -11.63 28.55 8.59
N LYS A 246 -12.02 29.66 7.97
CA LYS A 246 -12.46 29.69 6.57
C LYS A 246 -11.33 29.32 5.65
N ILE A 247 -11.67 28.60 4.60
CA ILE A 247 -10.73 28.16 3.55
C ILE A 247 -11.19 28.67 2.18
N GLU A 248 -10.27 28.78 1.25
CA GLU A 248 -10.55 29.15 -0.13
C GLU A 248 -10.12 28.07 -1.09
N ILE A 249 -10.88 27.88 -2.17
CA ILE A 249 -10.58 26.85 -3.18
C ILE A 249 -9.20 27.02 -3.82
N LYS A 250 -8.73 28.28 -3.97
CA LYS A 250 -7.39 28.54 -4.51
C LYS A 250 -6.28 27.95 -3.65
N ASP A 251 -6.43 27.98 -2.31
CA ASP A 251 -5.45 27.46 -1.37
C ASP A 251 -5.44 25.92 -1.44
N ILE A 252 -6.62 25.32 -1.55
CA ILE A 252 -6.77 23.87 -1.73
C ILE A 252 -6.09 23.41 -3.03
N MET A 253 -6.27 24.12 -4.13
CA MET A 253 -5.60 23.81 -5.41
C MET A 253 -4.08 24.00 -5.33
N GLN A 254 -3.60 24.98 -4.57
CA GLN A 254 -2.16 25.16 -4.35
C GLN A 254 -1.60 23.99 -3.50
N ASN A 255 -2.30 23.60 -2.44
CA ASN A 255 -1.88 22.47 -1.59
C ASN A 255 -1.75 21.16 -2.41
N LEU A 256 -2.64 20.93 -3.37
CA LEU A 256 -2.53 19.78 -4.27
C LEU A 256 -1.29 19.84 -5.17
N LYS A 257 -0.95 21.01 -5.70
CA LYS A 257 0.24 21.19 -6.54
C LYS A 257 1.54 20.93 -5.76
N ASP A 258 1.56 21.35 -4.50
CA ASP A 258 2.72 21.23 -3.63
C ASP A 258 2.85 19.83 -2.98
N ASN A 259 1.78 19.04 -3.01
CA ASN A 259 1.78 17.69 -2.45
C ASN A 259 2.47 16.68 -3.38
N GLU A 260 3.30 15.81 -2.81
CA GLU A 260 4.07 14.81 -3.57
C GLU A 260 3.36 13.46 -3.71
N PHE A 261 2.37 13.17 -2.86
CA PHE A 261 1.75 11.86 -2.74
C PHE A 261 0.36 11.75 -3.38
N LEU A 262 -0.26 12.89 -3.69
CA LEU A 262 -1.55 12.94 -4.37
C LEU A 262 -1.35 13.37 -5.83
N MET A 263 -1.99 12.64 -6.72
CA MET A 263 -2.19 13.06 -8.11
C MET A 263 -3.50 13.83 -8.22
N THR A 264 -3.63 14.63 -9.27
CA THR A 264 -4.89 15.29 -9.63
C THR A 264 -5.40 14.84 -10.99
N THR A 265 -6.70 15.00 -11.22
CA THR A 265 -7.30 14.69 -12.52
C THR A 265 -8.58 15.49 -12.77
N GLU A 266 -8.78 15.90 -14.02
CA GLU A 266 -10.08 16.39 -14.50
C GLU A 266 -11.04 15.26 -14.92
N LYS A 267 -10.54 14.00 -14.94
CA LYS A 267 -11.35 12.82 -15.28
C LYS A 267 -12.30 12.49 -14.14
N MET A 268 -13.61 12.43 -14.43
CA MET A 268 -14.65 12.15 -13.45
C MET A 268 -15.06 10.67 -13.40
N SER A 269 -14.29 9.78 -14.01
CA SER A 269 -14.59 8.35 -14.09
C SER A 269 -13.37 7.52 -13.71
N SER A 270 -13.55 6.59 -12.77
CA SER A 270 -12.52 5.62 -12.38
C SER A 270 -12.00 4.79 -13.56
N ASN A 271 -12.85 4.53 -14.57
CA ASN A 271 -12.49 3.89 -15.83
C ASN A 271 -11.39 4.64 -16.57
N LYS A 272 -11.54 5.97 -16.72
CA LYS A 272 -10.57 6.81 -17.44
C LYS A 272 -9.25 6.90 -16.66
N VAL A 273 -9.31 6.96 -15.34
CA VAL A 273 -8.13 6.98 -14.48
C VAL A 273 -7.41 5.63 -14.53
N PHE A 274 -8.16 4.53 -14.44
CA PHE A 274 -7.62 3.17 -14.58
C PHE A 274 -6.98 2.95 -15.96
N SER A 275 -7.61 3.42 -17.04
CA SER A 275 -7.05 3.34 -18.40
C SER A 275 -5.71 4.07 -18.52
N PHE A 276 -5.58 5.24 -17.90
CA PHE A 276 -4.30 5.94 -17.85
C PHE A 276 -3.23 5.12 -17.12
N GLY A 277 -3.58 4.54 -15.95
CA GLY A 277 -2.68 3.66 -15.20
C GLY A 277 -2.25 2.44 -15.99
N ARG A 278 -3.16 1.83 -16.77
CA ARG A 278 -2.84 0.70 -17.66
C ARG A 278 -1.79 1.08 -18.70
N ASP A 279 -1.90 2.26 -19.29
CA ASP A 279 -1.08 2.66 -20.44
C ASP A 279 0.24 3.32 -20.02
N HIS A 280 0.29 3.99 -18.86
CA HIS A 280 1.42 4.83 -18.43
C HIS A 280 1.98 4.49 -17.05
N GLY A 281 1.23 3.78 -16.21
CA GLY A 281 1.65 3.41 -14.86
C GLY A 281 2.54 2.16 -14.83
N TYR A 282 2.96 1.78 -13.63
CA TYR A 282 3.74 0.56 -13.43
C TYR A 282 2.84 -0.68 -13.61
N HIS A 283 2.93 -1.32 -14.75
CA HIS A 283 2.10 -2.48 -15.11
C HIS A 283 0.61 -2.28 -14.74
N GLY A 284 0.07 -1.13 -15.12
CA GLY A 284 -1.32 -0.76 -14.87
C GLY A 284 -1.61 -0.08 -13.53
N ARG A 285 -0.60 0.14 -12.71
CA ARG A 285 -0.73 0.77 -11.39
C ARG A 285 -0.23 2.20 -11.38
N LEU A 286 -0.99 3.08 -10.78
CA LEU A 286 -0.54 4.43 -10.45
C LEU A 286 0.20 4.40 -9.10
N LEU A 287 1.45 4.80 -9.10
CA LEU A 287 2.25 4.89 -7.87
C LEU A 287 1.95 6.22 -7.15
N SER A 288 0.82 6.27 -6.47
CA SER A 288 0.33 7.44 -5.74
C SER A 288 -0.57 7.00 -4.59
N HIS A 289 -0.75 7.86 -3.60
CA HIS A 289 -1.65 7.57 -2.48
C HIS A 289 -3.12 7.77 -2.86
N GLY A 290 -3.40 8.73 -3.72
CA GLY A 290 -4.74 9.03 -4.20
C GLY A 290 -4.71 9.87 -5.47
N VAL A 291 -5.82 9.90 -6.18
CA VAL A 291 -6.02 10.73 -7.38
C VAL A 291 -7.25 11.61 -7.16
N VAL A 292 -7.04 12.88 -6.85
CA VAL A 292 -8.10 13.83 -6.53
C VAL A 292 -8.81 14.28 -7.80
N ALA A 293 -10.12 14.14 -7.86
CA ALA A 293 -10.94 14.62 -8.97
C ALA A 293 -11.21 16.12 -8.79
N GLU A 294 -10.46 16.98 -9.50
CA GLU A 294 -10.43 18.42 -9.30
C GLU A 294 -11.84 19.08 -9.39
N HIS A 295 -12.62 18.68 -10.39
CA HIS A 295 -13.98 19.22 -10.60
C HIS A 295 -14.99 18.79 -9.53
N SER A 296 -14.61 17.88 -8.62
CA SER A 296 -15.45 17.49 -7.48
C SER A 296 -15.18 18.30 -6.22
N LEU A 297 -14.13 19.11 -6.21
CA LEU A 297 -13.76 19.89 -5.03
C LEU A 297 -14.74 21.05 -4.84
N HIS A 298 -15.26 21.14 -3.64
CA HIS A 298 -16.19 22.21 -3.24
C HIS A 298 -15.81 22.73 -1.86
N VAL A 299 -15.67 24.04 -1.79
CA VAL A 299 -15.43 24.76 -0.52
C VAL A 299 -16.67 25.56 -0.16
N LYS A 300 -17.15 25.39 1.06
CA LYS A 300 -18.21 26.21 1.64
C LYS A 300 -17.82 26.57 3.07
N ASP A 301 -17.65 27.87 3.31
CA ASP A 301 -17.20 28.42 4.60
C ASP A 301 -15.88 27.75 5.07
N ASN A 302 -15.96 26.92 6.07
CA ASN A 302 -14.82 26.19 6.65
C ASN A 302 -14.81 24.71 6.28
N ALA A 303 -15.60 24.28 5.30
CA ALA A 303 -15.70 22.88 4.88
C ALA A 303 -15.16 22.67 3.46
N LEU A 304 -14.35 21.63 3.30
CA LEU A 304 -13.89 21.09 2.01
C LEU A 304 -14.54 19.74 1.76
N THR A 305 -15.18 19.60 0.60
CA THR A 305 -15.74 18.32 0.15
C THR A 305 -15.15 17.94 -1.19
N GLY A 306 -14.99 16.65 -1.46
CA GLY A 306 -14.52 16.19 -2.76
C GLY A 306 -14.53 14.68 -2.91
N TYR A 307 -14.10 14.24 -4.09
CA TYR A 307 -13.87 12.84 -4.42
C TYR A 307 -12.42 12.59 -4.81
N CYS A 308 -11.96 11.40 -4.47
CA CYS A 308 -10.63 10.92 -4.80
C CYS A 308 -10.72 9.45 -5.22
N PHE A 309 -9.97 9.06 -6.24
CA PHE A 309 -9.80 7.65 -6.60
C PHE A 309 -8.60 7.08 -5.85
N THR A 310 -8.77 5.89 -5.27
CA THR A 310 -7.66 5.18 -4.61
C THR A 310 -6.99 4.26 -5.64
N PRO A 311 -5.72 4.51 -6.00
CA PRO A 311 -4.97 3.61 -6.86
C PRO A 311 -4.88 2.22 -6.25
N GLN A 312 -4.96 1.21 -7.11
CA GLN A 312 -4.77 -0.16 -6.67
C GLN A 312 -3.30 -0.39 -6.35
N ASP A 313 -3.02 -0.85 -5.15
CA ASP A 313 -1.73 -1.33 -4.62
C ASP A 313 -0.57 -0.32 -4.64
N GLY A 314 -0.57 0.68 -5.52
CA GLY A 314 0.56 1.55 -5.78
C GLY A 314 1.16 2.20 -4.53
N ASN A 315 0.32 2.66 -3.60
CA ASN A 315 0.75 3.26 -2.35
C ASN A 315 1.38 2.24 -1.38
N ALA A 316 0.76 1.08 -1.20
CA ALA A 316 1.29 0.02 -0.34
C ALA A 316 2.61 -0.56 -0.89
N LEU A 317 2.75 -0.65 -2.23
CA LEU A 317 4.00 -1.04 -2.88
C LEU A 317 5.12 -0.05 -2.55
N LEU A 318 4.87 1.25 -2.73
CA LEU A 318 5.86 2.29 -2.43
C LEU A 318 6.26 2.29 -0.95
N SER A 319 5.31 2.16 -0.03
CA SER A 319 5.60 2.09 1.41
C SER A 319 6.43 0.85 1.76
N SER A 320 6.13 -0.31 1.16
CA SER A 320 6.91 -1.52 1.38
C SER A 320 8.35 -1.38 0.87
N VAL A 321 8.54 -0.76 -0.30
CA VAL A 321 9.88 -0.47 -0.82
C VAL A 321 10.60 0.56 0.05
N ALA A 322 9.94 1.65 0.43
CA ALA A 322 10.52 2.69 1.28
C ALA A 322 11.02 2.12 2.62
N ALA A 323 10.20 1.32 3.29
CA ALA A 323 10.62 0.64 4.52
C ALA A 323 11.79 -0.36 4.26
N THR A 324 11.82 -1.01 3.11
CA THR A 324 12.92 -1.90 2.73
C THR A 324 14.24 -1.14 2.55
N VAL A 325 14.25 -0.09 1.74
CA VAL A 325 15.49 0.64 1.46
C VAL A 325 15.96 1.44 2.68
N GLN A 326 15.06 1.96 3.51
CA GLN A 326 15.41 2.64 4.76
C GLN A 326 16.16 1.69 5.72
N TYR A 327 15.79 0.43 5.78
CA TYR A 327 16.52 -0.56 6.60
C TYR A 327 17.99 -0.70 6.19
N TYR A 328 18.28 -0.64 4.89
CA TYR A 328 19.63 -0.82 4.37
C TYR A 328 20.45 0.48 4.30
N TYR A 329 19.79 1.63 4.06
CA TYR A 329 20.48 2.90 3.71
C TYR A 329 20.24 4.03 4.68
N ARG A 330 19.51 3.84 5.74
CA ARG A 330 19.22 4.77 6.84
C ARG A 330 19.16 6.26 6.47
N ASP A 331 20.28 6.87 6.07
CA ASP A 331 20.37 8.30 5.78
C ASP A 331 20.01 8.64 4.33
N ASP A 332 20.39 7.80 3.36
CA ASP A 332 20.24 8.06 1.91
C ASP A 332 19.08 7.30 1.27
N TRP A 333 18.18 6.73 2.07
CA TRP A 333 17.12 5.86 1.55
C TRP A 333 16.12 6.58 0.65
N LYS A 334 15.90 7.90 0.86
CA LYS A 334 14.96 8.69 0.05
C LYS A 334 15.43 8.78 -1.40
N ASP A 335 16.72 8.95 -1.62
CA ASP A 335 17.31 9.00 -2.97
C ASP A 335 17.11 7.68 -3.73
N LYS A 336 17.01 6.55 -3.01
CA LYS A 336 16.68 5.24 -3.62
C LYS A 336 15.27 5.19 -4.18
N MET A 337 14.35 6.00 -3.64
CA MET A 337 12.97 6.06 -4.13
C MET A 337 12.82 6.83 -5.45
N ASP A 338 13.80 7.65 -5.84
CA ASP A 338 13.78 8.45 -7.08
C ASP A 338 13.66 7.60 -8.34
N VAL A 339 14.05 6.34 -8.30
CA VAL A 339 13.89 5.39 -9.41
C VAL A 339 12.41 5.25 -9.86
N PHE A 340 11.48 5.55 -8.96
CA PHE A 340 10.03 5.47 -9.22
C PHE A 340 9.43 6.77 -9.76
N ASN A 341 10.18 7.90 -9.78
CA ASN A 341 9.70 9.20 -10.25
C ASN A 341 9.13 9.14 -11.66
N ARG A 342 9.64 8.26 -12.54
CA ARG A 342 9.11 8.03 -13.88
C ARG A 342 7.68 7.45 -13.94
N TYR A 343 7.17 6.90 -12.83
CA TYR A 343 5.82 6.36 -12.70
C TYR A 343 4.90 7.25 -11.86
N ILE A 344 5.44 8.36 -11.34
CA ILE A 344 4.70 9.31 -10.50
C ILE A 344 4.30 10.49 -11.35
N PHE A 345 3.00 10.74 -11.43
CA PHE A 345 2.41 11.82 -12.21
C PHE A 345 1.77 12.82 -11.27
N LYS A 346 1.91 14.12 -11.57
CA LYS A 346 1.22 15.17 -10.78
C LYS A 346 -0.24 15.34 -11.22
N ASN A 347 -0.47 15.31 -12.54
CA ASN A 347 -1.81 15.42 -13.15
C ASN A 347 -1.98 14.34 -14.23
N ILE A 348 -3.16 13.72 -14.30
CA ILE A 348 -3.44 12.62 -15.22
C ILE A 348 -4.78 12.77 -15.95
#